data_ac9f41f0158e543de192b98d5f66cf2b
#
_entry.id   ac9f41f0158e543de192b98d5f66cf2b
#
_cell.length_a   1.000
_cell.length_b   1.000
_cell.length_c   1.000
_cell.angle_alpha   90.00
_cell.angle_beta   90.00
_cell.angle_gamma   90.00
#
_symmetry.space_group_name_H-M   'P 1'
#
loop_
_entity.id
_entity.type
_entity.pdbx_description
1 polymer ?
#
loop_
_entity_poly.entity_id
_entity_poly.type
_entity_poly.pdbx_seq_one_letter_code
_entity_poly.pdbx_strand_id
1 'polypeptide(L)'
;LFIPLTRIGLKYRPKFGVHGIGLRSMGPVAAWSLGIVGVDQIVNIIVTRVATSAPFKASEQLHMSQLDVAGNASYQNAYTIYMLPYSLIAVSIATAIFPKISKAIADRNIDEARKDLSSALRNLNLIMCFFAAAFIVLPLPIILALLPSISVREALLISAPLAALGIGLPLSSSY
;
A
#
# COMPACT_ATOMS: atom_id res chain seq x y z
N LEU A 1 28.92 -12.15 3.10
CA LEU A 1 28.96 -10.76 2.58
C LEU A 1 30.19 -9.97 3.07
N PHE A 2 30.75 -10.20 4.27
CA PHE A 2 31.91 -9.48 4.81
C PHE A 2 33.26 -9.92 4.22
N ILE A 3 33.41 -11.19 3.87
CA ILE A 3 34.69 -11.76 3.38
C ILE A 3 35.14 -11.15 2.03
N PRO A 4 34.32 -10.91 1.01
CA PRO A 4 34.77 -10.28 -0.21
C PRO A 4 35.05 -8.78 -0.06
N LEU A 5 34.43 -8.08 0.89
CA LEU A 5 34.65 -6.64 1.13
C LEU A 5 36.06 -6.34 1.71
N THR A 6 36.56 -7.24 2.54
CA THR A 6 37.95 -7.09 3.08
C THR A 6 39.02 -7.33 2.04
N ARG A 7 38.73 -8.13 0.99
CA ARG A 7 39.68 -8.34 -0.14
C ARG A 7 39.84 -7.11 -1.06
N ILE A 8 38.85 -6.22 -1.07
CA ILE A 8 38.84 -4.96 -1.85
C ILE A 8 39.48 -3.80 -1.03
N GLY A 9 40.03 -4.10 0.17
CA GLY A 9 40.69 -3.09 1.00
C GLY A 9 39.78 -2.22 1.84
N LEU A 10 38.46 -2.49 1.84
CA LEU A 10 37.50 -1.79 2.67
C LEU A 10 37.56 -2.33 4.10
N LYS A 11 38.24 -1.62 4.99
CA LYS A 11 38.24 -1.89 6.43
C LYS A 11 36.98 -1.25 7.06
N TYR A 12 36.05 -2.08 7.47
CA TYR A 12 34.88 -1.62 8.26
C TYR A 12 35.37 -1.09 9.61
N ARG A 13 35.27 0.23 9.81
CA ARG A 13 35.52 0.88 11.09
C ARG A 13 34.17 1.38 11.62
N PRO A 14 33.60 0.74 12.64
CA PRO A 14 32.37 1.25 13.24
C PRO A 14 32.67 2.60 13.91
N LYS A 15 32.19 3.69 13.31
CA LYS A 15 32.21 5.02 13.93
C LYS A 15 30.87 5.25 14.60
N PHE A 16 30.81 5.09 15.90
CA PHE A 16 29.69 5.48 16.74
C PHE A 16 29.74 6.99 17.02
N GLY A 17 29.51 7.80 16.02
CA GLY A 17 29.50 9.25 16.16
C GLY A 17 28.31 9.84 15.41
N VAL A 18 27.40 10.46 16.15
CA VAL A 18 26.18 11.10 15.60
C VAL A 18 26.49 12.50 15.04
N HIS A 19 27.70 13.04 15.32
CA HIS A 19 28.13 14.36 14.86
C HIS A 19 28.67 14.27 13.41
N GLY A 20 28.00 14.99 12.49
CA GLY A 20 28.44 15.10 11.09
C GLY A 20 27.67 14.26 10.06
N ILE A 21 26.71 13.43 10.47
CA ILE A 21 25.93 12.56 9.56
C ILE A 21 24.64 13.21 9.07
N GLY A 22 24.40 14.49 9.34
CA GLY A 22 23.19 15.19 8.91
C GLY A 22 21.89 14.70 9.58
N LEU A 23 21.97 13.94 10.68
CA LEU A 23 20.79 13.44 11.40
C LEU A 23 19.84 14.55 11.84
N ARG A 24 20.35 15.73 12.09
CA ARG A 24 19.54 16.90 12.50
C ARG A 24 18.64 17.39 11.37
N SER A 25 19.05 17.24 10.11
CA SER A 25 18.22 17.59 8.96
C SER A 25 17.17 16.51 8.64
N MET A 26 17.39 15.26 9.05
CA MET A 26 16.46 14.14 8.87
C MET A 26 15.41 14.05 10.00
N GLY A 27 15.66 14.73 11.14
CA GLY A 27 14.77 14.69 12.29
C GLY A 27 13.31 15.05 11.98
N PRO A 28 13.02 16.17 11.30
CA PRO A 28 11.66 16.54 10.92
C PRO A 28 10.99 15.51 10.00
N VAL A 29 11.72 14.95 9.04
CA VAL A 29 11.22 13.92 8.11
C VAL A 29 10.88 12.64 8.86
N ALA A 30 11.76 12.21 9.77
CA ALA A 30 11.52 11.02 10.60
C ALA A 30 10.32 11.22 11.54
N ALA A 31 10.19 12.39 12.16
CA ALA A 31 9.05 12.70 13.03
C ALA A 31 7.74 12.71 12.25
N TRP A 32 7.74 13.27 11.04
CA TRP A 32 6.56 13.27 10.16
C TRP A 32 6.19 11.86 9.72
N SER A 33 7.17 11.03 9.33
CA SER A 33 6.96 9.63 8.97
C SER A 33 6.39 8.82 10.13
N LEU A 34 6.89 9.03 11.36
CA LEU A 34 6.33 8.39 12.55
C LEU A 34 4.89 8.83 12.81
N GLY A 35 4.57 10.11 12.57
CA GLY A 35 3.21 10.62 12.64
C GLY A 35 2.25 9.91 11.68
N ILE A 36 2.66 9.76 10.43
CA ILE A 36 1.88 9.05 9.40
C ILE A 36 1.66 7.59 9.82
N VAL A 37 2.71 6.88 10.22
CA VAL A 37 2.61 5.49 10.70
C VAL A 37 1.70 5.39 11.92
N GLY A 38 1.75 6.36 12.85
CA GLY A 38 0.86 6.42 14.01
C GLY A 38 -0.61 6.52 13.62
N VAL A 39 -0.93 7.40 12.68
CA VAL A 39 -2.31 7.56 12.15
C VAL A 39 -2.75 6.27 11.45
N ASP A 40 -1.90 5.67 10.63
CA ASP A 40 -2.19 4.42 9.93
C ASP A 40 -2.49 3.28 10.91
N GLN A 41 -1.74 3.17 12.02
CA GLN A 41 -2.00 2.17 13.05
C GLN A 41 -3.35 2.40 13.76
N ILE A 42 -3.72 3.64 14.04
CA ILE A 42 -5.04 3.95 14.63
C ILE A 42 -6.16 3.52 13.69
N VAL A 43 -6.06 3.88 12.41
CA VAL A 43 -7.04 3.48 11.37
C VAL A 43 -7.13 1.95 11.28
N ASN A 44 -5.99 1.26 11.27
CA ASN A 44 -5.93 -0.20 11.20
C ASN A 44 -6.63 -0.86 12.40
N ILE A 45 -6.42 -0.34 13.61
CA ILE A 45 -7.10 -0.83 14.82
C ILE A 45 -8.62 -0.64 14.71
N ILE A 46 -9.08 0.50 14.23
CA ILE A 46 -10.51 0.79 14.06
C ILE A 46 -11.12 -0.17 13.05
N VAL A 47 -10.50 -0.29 11.88
CA VAL A 47 -10.98 -1.18 10.80
C VAL A 47 -11.03 -2.64 11.27
N THR A 48 -9.97 -3.11 11.94
CA THR A 48 -9.92 -4.48 12.46
C THR A 48 -11.00 -4.72 13.50
N ARG A 49 -11.25 -3.78 14.40
CA ARG A 49 -12.35 -3.89 15.38
C ARG A 49 -13.71 -3.98 14.70
N VAL A 50 -13.98 -3.13 13.72
CA VAL A 50 -15.24 -3.14 12.98
C VAL A 50 -15.40 -4.46 12.22
N ALA A 51 -14.40 -4.87 11.47
CA ALA A 51 -14.41 -6.11 10.68
C ALA A 51 -14.57 -7.37 11.54
N THR A 52 -13.96 -7.39 12.72
CA THR A 52 -14.08 -8.53 13.67
C THR A 52 -15.45 -8.54 14.34
N SER A 53 -16.03 -7.39 14.66
CA SER A 53 -17.34 -7.31 15.34
C SER A 53 -18.53 -7.49 14.41
N ALA A 54 -18.38 -7.33 13.10
CA ALA A 54 -19.46 -7.40 12.13
C ALA A 54 -20.22 -8.76 12.13
N PRO A 55 -19.56 -9.93 12.11
CA PRO A 55 -20.25 -11.23 12.15
C PRO A 55 -21.06 -11.43 13.43
N PHE A 56 -20.54 -10.99 14.58
CA PHE A 56 -21.24 -11.11 15.87
C PHE A 56 -22.49 -10.24 15.91
N LYS A 57 -22.39 -8.97 15.51
CA LYS A 57 -23.53 -8.06 15.47
C LYS A 57 -24.58 -8.50 14.46
N ALA A 58 -24.19 -9.03 13.31
CA ALA A 58 -25.13 -9.52 12.32
C ALA A 58 -25.85 -10.78 12.81
N SER A 59 -25.17 -11.69 13.52
CA SER A 59 -25.80 -12.88 14.10
C SER A 59 -26.82 -12.52 15.19
N GLU A 60 -26.54 -11.49 15.98
CA GLU A 60 -27.41 -11.04 17.06
C GLU A 60 -28.63 -10.26 16.55
N GLN A 61 -28.43 -9.34 15.60
CA GLN A 61 -29.48 -8.42 15.14
C GLN A 61 -30.32 -8.97 13.97
N LEU A 62 -29.70 -9.75 13.07
CA LEU A 62 -30.32 -10.22 11.83
C LEU A 62 -30.58 -11.73 11.83
N HIS A 63 -30.25 -12.43 12.91
CA HIS A 63 -30.32 -13.89 13.02
C HIS A 63 -29.59 -14.64 11.88
N MET A 64 -28.56 -14.02 11.31
CA MET A 64 -27.73 -14.60 10.27
C MET A 64 -26.64 -15.48 10.89
N SER A 65 -26.21 -16.51 10.16
CA SER A 65 -25.05 -17.28 10.57
C SER A 65 -23.79 -16.39 10.51
N GLN A 66 -22.92 -16.47 11.54
CA GLN A 66 -21.64 -15.76 11.55
C GLN A 66 -20.75 -16.11 10.34
N LEU A 67 -20.94 -17.30 9.76
CA LEU A 67 -20.25 -17.76 8.56
C LEU A 67 -20.74 -17.09 7.26
N ASP A 68 -21.90 -16.44 7.30
CA ASP A 68 -22.52 -15.77 6.16
C ASP A 68 -22.23 -14.26 6.10
N VAL A 69 -21.38 -13.76 7.00
CA VAL A 69 -21.06 -12.35 7.09
C VAL A 69 -19.56 -12.15 6.87
N ALA A 70 -19.22 -11.15 6.04
CA ALA A 70 -17.84 -10.76 5.82
C ALA A 70 -17.19 -10.30 7.13
N GLY A 71 -16.20 -11.03 7.57
CA GLY A 71 -15.43 -10.74 8.77
C GLY A 71 -14.02 -10.24 8.46
N ASN A 72 -13.17 -10.22 9.51
CA ASN A 72 -11.79 -9.76 9.37
C ASN A 72 -10.98 -10.58 8.34
N ALA A 73 -11.21 -11.90 8.25
CA ALA A 73 -10.53 -12.75 7.27
C ALA A 73 -10.89 -12.35 5.82
N SER A 74 -12.18 -12.10 5.57
CA SER A 74 -12.65 -11.62 4.25
C SER A 74 -12.06 -10.26 3.90
N TYR A 75 -11.99 -9.35 4.86
CA TYR A 75 -11.35 -8.05 4.69
C TYR A 75 -9.85 -8.17 4.39
N GLN A 76 -9.11 -8.99 5.13
CA GLN A 76 -7.67 -9.18 4.93
C GLN A 76 -7.36 -9.79 3.55
N ASN A 77 -8.15 -10.75 3.08
CA ASN A 77 -8.02 -11.31 1.74
C ASN A 77 -8.31 -10.26 0.66
N ALA A 78 -9.37 -9.47 0.81
CA ALA A 78 -9.70 -8.36 -0.08
C ALA A 78 -8.57 -7.32 -0.12
N TYR A 79 -8.03 -6.96 1.06
CA TYR A 79 -6.93 -6.00 1.18
C TYR A 79 -5.65 -6.52 0.52
N THR A 80 -5.34 -7.81 0.63
CA THR A 80 -4.20 -8.42 -0.04
C THR A 80 -4.34 -8.31 -1.57
N ILE A 81 -5.52 -8.62 -2.11
CA ILE A 81 -5.79 -8.49 -3.56
C ILE A 81 -5.69 -7.02 -4.00
N TYR A 82 -6.27 -6.10 -3.21
CA TYR A 82 -6.20 -4.67 -3.45
C TYR A 82 -4.75 -4.15 -3.51
N MET A 83 -3.87 -4.66 -2.64
CA MET A 83 -2.47 -4.25 -2.58
C MET A 83 -1.62 -4.74 -3.76
N LEU A 84 -2.04 -5.76 -4.50
CA LEU A 84 -1.25 -6.30 -5.63
C LEU A 84 -0.98 -5.25 -6.71
N PRO A 85 -1.98 -4.61 -7.34
CA PRO A 85 -1.71 -3.58 -8.36
C PRO A 85 -0.98 -2.37 -7.77
N TYR A 86 -1.34 -1.96 -6.54
CA TYR A 86 -0.69 -0.85 -5.88
C TYR A 86 0.81 -1.09 -5.68
N SER A 87 1.19 -2.21 -5.08
CA SER A 87 2.60 -2.51 -4.78
C SER A 87 3.43 -2.71 -6.06
N LEU A 88 2.89 -3.41 -7.06
CA LEU A 88 3.63 -3.68 -8.29
C LEU A 88 3.81 -2.43 -9.16
N ILE A 89 2.74 -1.68 -9.35
CA ILE A 89 2.71 -0.57 -10.32
C ILE A 89 3.23 0.72 -9.69
N ALA A 90 2.75 1.06 -8.49
CA ALA A 90 3.16 2.29 -7.82
C ALA A 90 4.66 2.27 -7.49
N VAL A 91 5.17 1.16 -6.95
CA VAL A 91 6.61 1.03 -6.65
C VAL A 91 7.44 1.04 -7.93
N SER A 92 6.98 0.38 -9.00
CA SER A 92 7.70 0.37 -10.29
C SER A 92 7.80 1.77 -10.90
N ILE A 93 6.71 2.54 -10.89
CA ILE A 93 6.71 3.92 -11.38
C ILE A 93 7.55 4.81 -10.48
N ALA A 94 7.42 4.69 -9.17
CA ALA A 94 8.20 5.47 -8.21
C ALA A 94 9.71 5.24 -8.40
N THR A 95 10.15 3.99 -8.49
CA THR A 95 11.57 3.66 -8.69
C THR A 95 12.12 4.15 -10.03
N ALA A 96 11.32 4.15 -11.09
CA ALA A 96 11.72 4.63 -12.40
C ALA A 96 11.83 6.17 -12.46
N ILE A 97 10.95 6.88 -11.73
CA ILE A 97 10.88 8.34 -11.82
C ILE A 97 11.72 9.05 -10.78
N PHE A 98 11.98 8.41 -9.64
CA PHE A 98 12.75 8.99 -8.55
C PHE A 98 14.13 9.52 -8.96
N PRO A 99 14.95 8.79 -9.77
CA PRO A 99 16.24 9.31 -10.25
C PRO A 99 16.10 10.55 -11.13
N LYS A 100 15.06 10.62 -11.97
CA LYS A 100 14.79 11.77 -12.84
C LYS A 100 14.45 13.01 -12.04
N ILE A 101 13.53 12.88 -11.08
CA ILE A 101 13.13 13.98 -10.20
C ILE A 101 14.33 14.45 -9.37
N SER A 102 15.10 13.52 -8.79
CA SER A 102 16.29 13.85 -7.99
C SER A 102 17.32 14.62 -8.80
N LYS A 103 17.55 14.23 -10.06
CA LYS A 103 18.45 14.94 -10.96
C LYS A 103 17.92 16.34 -11.28
N ALA A 104 16.68 16.48 -11.68
CA ALA A 104 16.08 17.79 -11.99
C ALA A 104 16.15 18.76 -10.80
N ILE A 105 15.94 18.25 -9.57
CA ILE A 105 16.09 19.04 -8.34
C ILE A 105 17.56 19.45 -8.12
N ALA A 106 18.51 18.54 -8.34
CA ALA A 106 19.94 18.82 -8.21
C ALA A 106 20.40 19.88 -9.22
N ASP A 107 19.86 19.84 -10.44
CA ASP A 107 20.10 20.82 -11.52
C ASP A 107 19.29 22.13 -11.33
N ARG A 108 18.57 22.27 -10.19
CA ARG A 108 17.66 23.40 -9.87
C ARG A 108 16.56 23.65 -10.88
N ASN A 109 16.23 22.66 -11.69
CA ASN A 109 15.12 22.73 -12.65
C ASN A 109 13.82 22.19 -12.03
N ILE A 110 13.22 23.01 -11.17
CA ILE A 110 12.01 22.64 -10.43
C ILE A 110 10.80 22.41 -11.33
N ASP A 111 10.73 23.12 -12.46
CA ASP A 111 9.61 22.99 -13.41
C ASP A 111 9.64 21.64 -14.13
N GLU A 112 10.82 21.15 -14.47
CA GLU A 112 10.99 19.81 -15.05
C GLU A 112 10.64 18.72 -14.02
N ALA A 113 11.13 18.83 -12.77
CA ALA A 113 10.81 17.91 -11.69
C ALA A 113 9.28 17.84 -11.46
N ARG A 114 8.61 18.98 -11.48
CA ARG A 114 7.15 19.08 -11.31
C ARG A 114 6.39 18.46 -12.47
N LYS A 115 6.85 18.66 -13.70
CA LYS A 115 6.28 18.07 -14.91
C LYS A 115 6.39 16.56 -14.93
N ASP A 116 7.58 16.03 -14.58
CA ASP A 116 7.83 14.60 -14.52
C ASP A 116 6.98 13.92 -13.43
N LEU A 117 6.90 14.52 -12.25
CA LEU A 117 6.05 14.04 -11.16
C LEU A 117 4.57 14.03 -11.57
N SER A 118 4.08 15.13 -12.16
CA SER A 118 2.69 15.23 -12.60
C SER A 118 2.35 14.19 -13.68
N SER A 119 3.27 13.96 -14.62
CA SER A 119 3.10 12.94 -15.65
C SER A 119 3.05 11.52 -15.07
N ALA A 120 3.92 11.24 -14.09
CA ALA A 120 3.93 9.97 -13.41
C ALA A 120 2.65 9.69 -12.64
N LEU A 121 2.20 10.67 -11.85
CA LEU A 121 0.96 10.57 -11.07
C LEU A 121 -0.26 10.38 -11.99
N ARG A 122 -0.30 11.07 -13.13
CA ARG A 122 -1.36 10.90 -14.12
C ARG A 122 -1.40 9.49 -14.68
N ASN A 123 -0.25 8.96 -15.09
CA ASN A 123 -0.15 7.61 -15.64
C ASN A 123 -0.49 6.55 -14.57
N LEU A 124 0.01 6.72 -13.35
CA LEU A 124 -0.31 5.86 -12.23
C LEU A 124 -1.82 5.85 -11.96
N ASN A 125 -2.42 7.05 -11.86
CA ASN A 125 -3.84 7.18 -11.56
C ASN A 125 -4.73 6.55 -12.65
N LEU A 126 -4.35 6.69 -13.93
CA LEU A 126 -5.07 6.07 -15.04
C LEU A 126 -5.08 4.53 -14.91
N ILE A 127 -3.93 3.93 -14.61
CA ILE A 127 -3.82 2.49 -14.42
C ILE A 127 -4.60 2.04 -13.17
N MET A 128 -4.51 2.81 -12.07
CA MET A 128 -5.24 2.51 -10.85
C MET A 128 -6.76 2.64 -11.02
N CYS A 129 -7.25 3.58 -11.83
CA CYS A 129 -8.66 3.66 -12.21
C CYS A 129 -9.13 2.42 -12.98
N PHE A 130 -8.29 1.88 -13.85
CA PHE A 130 -8.61 0.63 -14.54
C PHE A 130 -8.77 -0.54 -13.56
N PHE A 131 -7.84 -0.71 -12.62
CA PHE A 131 -7.95 -1.75 -11.59
C PHE A 131 -9.13 -1.49 -10.64
N ALA A 132 -9.40 -0.24 -10.28
CA ALA A 132 -10.57 0.13 -9.49
C ALA A 132 -11.87 -0.31 -10.18
N ALA A 133 -12.02 0.00 -11.46
CA ALA A 133 -13.17 -0.44 -12.26
C ALA A 133 -13.26 -1.97 -12.33
N ALA A 134 -12.13 -2.66 -12.52
CA ALA A 134 -12.09 -4.12 -12.54
C ALA A 134 -12.53 -4.72 -11.20
N PHE A 135 -12.09 -4.18 -10.06
CA PHE A 135 -12.48 -4.65 -8.73
C PHE A 135 -13.94 -4.36 -8.39
N ILE A 136 -14.55 -3.32 -8.98
CA ILE A 136 -15.97 -3.01 -8.78
C ILE A 136 -16.85 -3.88 -9.68
N VAL A 137 -16.46 -4.08 -10.95
CA VAL A 137 -17.30 -4.78 -11.95
C VAL A 137 -17.12 -6.29 -11.90
N LEU A 138 -15.89 -6.76 -11.64
CA LEU A 138 -15.50 -8.16 -11.73
C LEU A 138 -14.83 -8.68 -10.44
N PRO A 139 -15.34 -8.38 -9.25
CA PRO A 139 -14.67 -8.81 -8.01
C PRO A 139 -14.62 -10.33 -7.89
N LEU A 140 -15.73 -11.01 -8.19
CA LEU A 140 -15.86 -12.47 -8.05
C LEU A 140 -14.90 -13.24 -8.97
N PRO A 141 -14.83 -12.98 -10.28
CA PRO A 141 -13.88 -13.66 -11.17
C PRO A 141 -12.41 -13.42 -10.76
N ILE A 142 -12.09 -12.21 -10.33
CA ILE A 142 -10.73 -11.87 -9.90
C ILE A 142 -10.35 -12.66 -8.64
N ILE A 143 -11.24 -12.74 -7.65
CA ILE A 143 -11.01 -13.49 -6.42
C ILE A 143 -10.81 -14.98 -6.72
N LEU A 144 -11.67 -15.58 -7.53
CA LEU A 144 -11.57 -16.99 -7.90
C LEU A 144 -10.32 -17.31 -8.73
N ALA A 145 -9.87 -16.38 -9.56
CA ALA A 145 -8.63 -16.54 -10.32
C ALA A 145 -7.38 -16.47 -9.45
N LEU A 146 -7.37 -15.58 -8.44
CA LEU A 146 -6.22 -15.39 -7.55
C LEU A 146 -6.19 -16.36 -6.36
N LEU A 147 -7.36 -16.82 -5.92
CA LEU A 147 -7.54 -17.72 -4.79
C LEU A 147 -8.35 -18.96 -5.21
N PRO A 148 -7.81 -19.87 -6.04
CA PRO A 148 -8.56 -21.00 -6.58
C PRO A 148 -8.96 -22.04 -5.53
N SER A 149 -8.41 -21.97 -4.33
CA SER A 149 -8.68 -22.91 -3.22
C SER A 149 -9.87 -22.51 -2.34
N ILE A 150 -10.49 -21.34 -2.56
CA ILE A 150 -11.64 -20.89 -1.76
C ILE A 150 -12.96 -21.27 -2.42
N SER A 151 -13.99 -21.46 -1.59
CA SER A 151 -15.34 -21.71 -2.07
C SER A 151 -15.97 -20.45 -2.70
N VAL A 152 -16.93 -20.65 -3.61
CA VAL A 152 -17.69 -19.52 -4.21
C VAL A 152 -18.39 -18.68 -3.15
N ARG A 153 -18.85 -19.30 -2.05
CA ARG A 153 -19.48 -18.62 -0.94
C ARG A 153 -18.50 -17.67 -0.24
N GLU A 154 -17.29 -18.12 0.06
CA GLU A 154 -16.24 -17.28 0.65
C GLU A 154 -15.80 -16.17 -0.33
N ALA A 155 -15.72 -16.47 -1.63
CA ALA A 155 -15.43 -15.46 -2.64
C ALA A 155 -16.48 -14.34 -2.67
N LEU A 156 -17.76 -14.68 -2.49
CA LEU A 156 -18.83 -13.69 -2.37
C LEU A 156 -18.67 -12.79 -1.13
N LEU A 157 -18.23 -13.35 0.01
CA LEU A 157 -17.97 -12.56 1.22
C LEU A 157 -16.77 -11.62 1.07
N ILE A 158 -15.81 -11.97 0.23
CA ILE A 158 -14.63 -11.15 -0.06
C ILE A 158 -14.96 -10.07 -1.10
N SER A 159 -15.93 -10.32 -1.99
CA SER A 159 -16.25 -9.43 -3.11
C SER A 159 -16.71 -8.04 -2.68
N ALA A 160 -17.54 -7.94 -1.65
CA ALA A 160 -18.04 -6.67 -1.14
C ALA A 160 -16.94 -5.79 -0.54
N PRO A 161 -16.06 -6.27 0.36
CA PRO A 161 -14.90 -5.52 0.82
C PRO A 161 -13.94 -5.14 -0.32
N LEU A 162 -13.72 -6.02 -1.29
CA LEU A 162 -12.84 -5.75 -2.43
C LEU A 162 -13.38 -4.61 -3.31
N ALA A 163 -14.68 -4.63 -3.64
CA ALA A 163 -15.31 -3.56 -4.39
C ALA A 163 -15.26 -2.21 -3.65
N ALA A 164 -15.48 -2.23 -2.34
CA ALA A 164 -15.38 -1.04 -1.51
C ALA A 164 -13.95 -0.46 -1.48
N LEU A 165 -12.93 -1.32 -1.34
CA LEU A 165 -11.53 -0.93 -1.41
C LEU A 165 -11.14 -0.43 -2.80
N GLY A 166 -11.74 -0.99 -3.86
CA GLY A 166 -11.51 -0.57 -5.24
C GLY A 166 -11.77 0.91 -5.47
N ILE A 167 -12.78 1.48 -4.81
CA ILE A 167 -13.08 2.92 -4.88
C ILE A 167 -11.91 3.76 -4.32
N GLY A 168 -11.19 3.24 -3.33
CA GLY A 168 -10.05 3.90 -2.71
C GLY A 168 -8.76 3.89 -3.54
N LEU A 169 -8.63 3.01 -4.56
CA LEU A 169 -7.39 2.87 -5.34
C LEU A 169 -6.91 4.17 -6.00
N PRO A 170 -7.76 4.92 -6.73
CA PRO A 170 -7.32 6.17 -7.35
C PRO A 170 -6.93 7.24 -6.32
N LEU A 171 -7.62 7.25 -5.18
CA LEU A 171 -7.34 8.20 -4.10
C LEU A 171 -6.03 7.89 -3.41
N SER A 172 -5.74 6.61 -3.13
CA SER A 172 -4.50 6.19 -2.48
C SER A 172 -3.26 6.32 -3.38
N SER A 173 -3.44 6.37 -4.70
CA SER A 173 -2.33 6.58 -5.64
C SER A 173 -1.94 8.05 -5.83
N SER A 174 -2.70 8.98 -5.24
CA SER A 174 -2.53 10.43 -5.46
C SER A 174 -1.66 11.12 -4.41
N TYR A 175 -1.23 10.40 -3.35
CA TYR A 175 -0.36 10.97 -2.32
C TYR A 175 0.87 10.13 -1.97
#